data_a253b1dff6b28ab0ff5603162cbcfa40
#
_entry.id   a253b1dff6b28ab0ff5603162cbcfa40
#
_cell.length_a   1.000
_cell.length_b   1.000
_cell.length_c   1.000
_cell.angle_alpha   90.00
_cell.angle_beta   90.00
_cell.angle_gamma   90.00
#
_symmetry.space_group_name_H-M   'P 1'
#
loop_
_entity.id
_entity.type
_entity.pdbx_description
1 polymer ?
#
loop_
_entity_poly.entity_id
_entity_poly.type
_entity_poly.pdbx_seq_one_letter_code
_entity_poly.pdbx_strand_id
1 'polypeptide(L)'
;MKWLQAIQRKLPKHKYAIDAKMLGDNAECAWSNLGYWDEATSSYPQACQQLAERLAQAVQLNQHDRVLDLGCGQGASLKYWLEHYQIQDLEAVELQQQCVYKIHKQLPQIKAIHCQSFLNLNALLFTQPFDVVLCIDAAYHSDLNLFLNSVVPILNSKGRLGFHTLMLSDTVLNSKQKMKYKWLLKAADVDLKSLMTTTQINHALQQHGLEQIALEDLSTAVLAGFSQYIATRVKTERGGLDQLKIQMTAKLCQRLFEEGIVRYIQLSAVKT
;
A
#
# COMPACT_ATOMS: atom_id res chain seq x y z
N MET A 1 -34.06 6.99 11.96
CA MET A 1 -32.92 7.50 11.15
C MET A 1 -31.57 7.48 11.89
N LYS A 2 -31.49 7.66 13.22
CA LYS A 2 -30.21 7.64 13.99
C LYS A 2 -29.50 6.26 14.00
N TRP A 3 -30.20 5.16 13.90
CA TRP A 3 -29.63 3.82 13.88
C TRP A 3 -28.96 3.46 12.52
N LEU A 4 -29.49 3.97 11.40
CA LEU A 4 -28.87 3.84 10.08
C LEU A 4 -27.54 4.60 9.99
N GLN A 5 -27.47 5.78 10.65
CA GLN A 5 -26.21 6.53 10.77
C GLN A 5 -25.20 5.83 11.68
N ALA A 6 -25.66 5.11 12.71
CA ALA A 6 -24.79 4.31 13.56
C ALA A 6 -24.23 3.06 12.87
N ILE A 7 -25.02 2.44 11.97
CA ILE A 7 -24.55 1.32 11.12
C ILE A 7 -23.57 1.81 10.05
N GLN A 8 -23.84 2.96 9.40
CA GLN A 8 -22.92 3.57 8.44
C GLN A 8 -21.59 4.00 9.09
N ARG A 9 -21.57 4.32 10.39
CA ARG A 9 -20.34 4.61 11.15
C ARG A 9 -19.50 3.37 11.48
N LYS A 10 -20.07 2.16 11.43
CA LYS A 10 -19.39 0.89 11.74
C LYS A 10 -18.90 0.12 10.50
N LEU A 11 -19.35 0.48 9.31
CA LEU A 11 -18.82 -0.11 8.08
C LEU A 11 -17.55 0.67 7.71
N PRO A 12 -16.39 0.01 7.58
CA PRO A 12 -15.21 0.66 7.02
C PRO A 12 -15.61 1.19 5.64
N LYS A 13 -15.44 2.49 5.41
CA LYS A 13 -15.75 3.13 4.12
C LYS A 13 -14.88 2.58 2.98
N HIS A 14 -13.78 1.92 3.30
CA HIS A 14 -12.96 1.22 2.34
C HIS A 14 -13.46 -0.22 2.17
N LYS A 15 -13.89 -0.53 0.95
CA LYS A 15 -14.48 -1.82 0.55
C LYS A 15 -13.53 -3.02 0.80
N TYR A 16 -12.25 -2.76 0.95
CA TYR A 16 -11.15 -3.74 0.96
C TYR A 16 -10.30 -3.73 2.24
N ALA A 17 -10.70 -2.98 3.26
CA ALA A 17 -9.99 -3.03 4.54
C ALA A 17 -10.02 -4.48 5.09
N ILE A 18 -8.84 -5.09 5.13
CA ILE A 18 -8.62 -6.38 5.77
C ILE A 18 -8.80 -6.19 7.28
N ASP A 19 -9.60 -7.01 7.92
CA ASP A 19 -9.65 -7.04 9.39
C ASP A 19 -8.37 -7.71 9.92
N ALA A 20 -7.40 -6.90 10.29
CA ALA A 20 -6.10 -7.33 10.79
C ALA A 20 -6.20 -8.25 12.01
N LYS A 21 -7.23 -8.08 12.86
CA LYS A 21 -7.45 -8.93 14.05
C LYS A 21 -7.73 -10.37 13.64
N MET A 22 -8.48 -10.58 12.57
CA MET A 22 -8.75 -11.92 12.03
C MET A 22 -7.48 -12.58 11.47
N LEU A 23 -6.46 -11.78 11.14
CA LEU A 23 -5.15 -12.24 10.69
C LEU A 23 -4.13 -12.37 11.83
N GLY A 24 -4.54 -12.07 13.07
CA GLY A 24 -3.71 -12.19 14.25
C GLY A 24 -2.94 -10.94 14.62
N ASP A 25 -3.28 -9.78 14.02
CA ASP A 25 -2.76 -8.49 14.45
C ASP A 25 -3.76 -7.78 15.36
N ASN A 26 -3.50 -7.86 16.67
CA ASN A 26 -4.32 -7.22 17.71
C ASN A 26 -3.74 -5.89 18.17
N ALA A 27 -2.73 -5.35 17.49
CA ALA A 27 -2.11 -4.09 17.84
C ALA A 27 -3.10 -2.91 17.70
N GLU A 28 -2.88 -1.87 18.51
CA GLU A 28 -3.63 -0.62 18.36
C GLU A 28 -3.36 0.00 16.99
N CYS A 29 -2.10 0.13 16.57
CA CYS A 29 -1.71 0.49 15.22
C CYS A 29 -1.50 -0.80 14.41
N ALA A 30 -2.59 -1.38 13.88
CA ALA A 30 -2.53 -2.63 13.16
C ALA A 30 -2.09 -2.44 11.69
N TRP A 31 -1.44 -3.46 11.14
CA TRP A 31 -1.08 -3.51 9.72
C TRP A 31 -2.30 -3.76 8.84
N SER A 32 -2.22 -3.34 7.58
CA SER A 32 -3.31 -3.53 6.60
C SER A 32 -2.83 -3.86 5.18
N ASN A 33 -1.55 -4.19 5.00
CA ASN A 33 -0.99 -4.63 3.72
C ASN A 33 -1.01 -6.16 3.56
N LEU A 34 -0.63 -6.69 2.38
CA LEU A 34 -0.62 -8.13 2.10
C LEU A 34 0.57 -8.88 2.73
N GLY A 35 1.59 -8.16 3.18
CA GLY A 35 2.81 -8.73 3.76
C GLY A 35 3.78 -9.31 2.73
N TYR A 36 5.04 -9.40 3.12
CA TYR A 36 6.09 -10.13 2.43
C TYR A 36 6.34 -11.45 3.18
N TRP A 37 6.13 -12.57 2.52
CA TRP A 37 6.18 -13.91 3.09
C TRP A 37 7.39 -14.67 2.57
N ASP A 38 8.26 -15.08 3.46
CA ASP A 38 9.37 -15.98 3.22
C ASP A 38 9.32 -17.18 4.16
N GLU A 39 10.32 -18.06 4.10
CA GLU A 39 10.38 -19.28 4.92
C GLU A 39 10.46 -18.98 6.43
N ALA A 40 10.99 -17.84 6.82
CA ALA A 40 11.13 -17.42 8.22
C ALA A 40 9.89 -16.72 8.77
N THR A 41 8.94 -16.35 7.90
CA THR A 41 7.76 -15.55 8.27
C THR A 41 6.68 -16.41 8.90
N SER A 42 6.42 -16.19 10.19
CA SER A 42 5.48 -17.01 10.98
C SER A 42 4.13 -16.34 11.26
N SER A 43 4.01 -15.02 11.08
CA SER A 43 2.81 -14.27 11.43
C SER A 43 2.51 -13.13 10.44
N TYR A 44 1.23 -12.73 10.40
CA TYR A 44 0.79 -11.62 9.55
C TYR A 44 1.45 -10.28 9.90
N PRO A 45 1.55 -9.85 11.19
CA PRO A 45 2.26 -8.62 11.52
C PRO A 45 3.73 -8.63 11.07
N GLN A 46 4.41 -9.78 11.21
CA GLN A 46 5.79 -9.95 10.76
C GLN A 46 5.91 -9.79 9.24
N ALA A 47 5.03 -10.44 8.47
CA ALA A 47 5.02 -10.30 7.02
C ALA A 47 4.79 -8.85 6.58
N CYS A 48 3.85 -8.16 7.23
CA CYS A 48 3.55 -6.77 6.92
C CYS A 48 4.72 -5.84 7.23
N GLN A 49 5.40 -6.07 8.34
CA GLN A 49 6.61 -5.35 8.73
C GLN A 49 7.75 -5.59 7.75
N GLN A 50 7.96 -6.84 7.31
CA GLN A 50 8.97 -7.18 6.30
C GLN A 50 8.74 -6.46 4.97
N LEU A 51 7.47 -6.34 4.53
CA LEU A 51 7.15 -5.58 3.32
C LEU A 51 7.51 -4.09 3.47
N ALA A 52 7.23 -3.50 4.64
CA ALA A 52 7.60 -2.12 4.96
C ALA A 52 9.13 -1.94 5.02
N GLU A 53 9.83 -2.87 5.69
CA GLU A 53 11.29 -2.87 5.82
C GLU A 53 11.99 -2.90 4.45
N ARG A 54 11.54 -3.76 3.54
CA ARG A 54 12.11 -3.85 2.18
C ARG A 54 11.98 -2.52 1.43
N LEU A 55 10.83 -1.86 1.57
CA LEU A 55 10.62 -0.56 0.94
C LEU A 55 11.52 0.52 1.55
N ALA A 56 11.68 0.53 2.87
CA ALA A 56 12.58 1.44 3.57
C ALA A 56 14.04 1.24 3.14
N GLN A 57 14.49 -0.02 3.02
CA GLN A 57 15.82 -0.36 2.52
C GLN A 57 16.02 0.09 1.06
N ALA A 58 15.03 -0.10 0.20
CA ALA A 58 15.11 0.29 -1.21
C ALA A 58 15.27 1.80 -1.40
N VAL A 59 14.71 2.61 -0.50
CA VAL A 59 14.89 4.07 -0.50
C VAL A 59 16.02 4.52 0.43
N GLN A 60 16.75 3.63 1.07
CA GLN A 60 17.81 3.93 2.03
C GLN A 60 17.34 4.88 3.14
N LEU A 61 16.16 4.57 3.71
CA LEU A 61 15.55 5.36 4.78
C LEU A 61 16.48 5.48 5.98
N ASN A 62 16.65 6.70 6.51
CA ASN A 62 17.49 6.95 7.67
C ASN A 62 16.86 7.99 8.62
N GLN A 63 17.35 8.04 9.85
CA GLN A 63 16.79 8.86 10.94
C GLN A 63 16.75 10.38 10.68
N HIS A 64 17.54 10.88 9.74
CA HIS A 64 17.64 12.32 9.43
C HIS A 64 16.69 12.75 8.31
N ASP A 65 16.00 11.80 7.69
CA ASP A 65 15.06 12.08 6.61
C ASP A 65 13.79 12.76 7.13
N ARG A 66 13.32 13.72 6.37
CA ARG A 66 11.95 14.21 6.43
C ARG A 66 11.06 13.29 5.60
N VAL A 67 10.16 12.58 6.26
CA VAL A 67 9.40 11.45 5.68
C VAL A 67 7.91 11.78 5.57
N LEU A 68 7.31 11.41 4.43
CA LEU A 68 5.87 11.38 4.25
C LEU A 68 5.41 9.94 3.94
N ASP A 69 4.49 9.41 4.74
CA ASP A 69 3.86 8.11 4.52
C ASP A 69 2.44 8.30 3.96
N LEU A 70 2.19 7.76 2.78
CA LEU A 70 0.95 7.90 2.02
C LEU A 70 0.07 6.65 2.13
N GLY A 71 -1.18 6.84 2.58
CA GLY A 71 -2.11 5.73 2.78
C GLY A 71 -1.73 4.84 3.96
N CYS A 72 -1.29 5.46 5.06
CA CYS A 72 -0.74 4.76 6.23
C CYS A 72 -1.76 3.91 7.01
N GLY A 73 -3.03 3.88 6.60
CA GLY A 73 -4.07 3.06 7.21
C GLY A 73 -4.21 3.30 8.71
N GLN A 74 -4.06 2.25 9.52
CA GLN A 74 -4.18 2.35 10.98
C GLN A 74 -2.89 2.81 11.68
N GLY A 75 -1.83 3.15 10.94
CA GLY A 75 -0.61 3.76 11.45
C GLY A 75 0.48 2.78 11.89
N ALA A 76 0.42 1.50 11.50
CA ALA A 76 1.45 0.53 11.84
C ALA A 76 2.82 0.91 11.26
N SER A 77 2.86 1.33 9.99
CA SER A 77 4.07 1.84 9.33
C SER A 77 4.63 3.05 10.05
N LEU A 78 3.77 4.01 10.43
CA LEU A 78 4.19 5.21 11.16
C LEU A 78 4.87 4.86 12.49
N LYS A 79 4.26 3.93 13.25
CA LYS A 79 4.85 3.43 14.48
C LYS A 79 6.21 2.78 14.21
N TYR A 80 6.32 2.01 13.13
CA TYR A 80 7.56 1.34 12.75
C TYR A 80 8.66 2.33 12.37
N TRP A 81 8.35 3.39 11.62
CA TRP A 81 9.30 4.45 11.29
C TRP A 81 9.81 5.20 12.51
N LEU A 82 8.92 5.50 13.46
CA LEU A 82 9.28 6.17 14.70
C LEU A 82 10.16 5.31 15.62
N GLU A 83 9.82 4.03 15.81
CA GLU A 83 10.46 3.17 16.79
C GLU A 83 11.74 2.50 16.24
N HIS A 84 11.70 2.03 15.00
CA HIS A 84 12.81 1.27 14.42
C HIS A 84 13.82 2.15 13.66
N TYR A 85 13.33 3.07 12.84
CA TYR A 85 14.16 4.01 12.08
C TYR A 85 14.46 5.30 12.82
N GLN A 86 13.79 5.55 13.96
CA GLN A 86 13.94 6.75 14.78
C GLN A 86 13.70 8.05 14.00
N ILE A 87 12.77 8.02 13.04
CA ILE A 87 12.41 9.19 12.23
C ILE A 87 11.79 10.25 13.13
N GLN A 88 12.36 11.47 13.11
CA GLN A 88 11.88 12.59 13.93
C GLN A 88 10.95 13.53 13.16
N ASP A 89 11.13 13.69 11.86
CA ASP A 89 10.29 14.51 10.99
C ASP A 89 9.40 13.62 10.11
N LEU A 90 8.30 13.13 10.70
CA LEU A 90 7.35 12.23 10.07
C LEU A 90 5.99 12.90 9.93
N GLU A 91 5.52 12.98 8.70
CA GLU A 91 4.13 13.34 8.36
C GLU A 91 3.44 12.18 7.64
N ALA A 92 2.11 12.20 7.65
CA ALA A 92 1.33 11.16 6.99
C ALA A 92 0.09 11.71 6.30
N VAL A 93 -0.39 10.96 5.30
CA VAL A 93 -1.65 11.21 4.59
C VAL A 93 -2.50 9.95 4.64
N GLU A 94 -3.75 10.09 5.08
CA GLU A 94 -4.71 8.99 5.13
C GLU A 94 -6.12 9.52 4.76
N LEU A 95 -6.82 8.77 3.91
CA LEU A 95 -8.14 9.17 3.43
C LEU A 95 -9.24 9.00 4.48
N GLN A 96 -9.09 8.01 5.36
CA GLN A 96 -10.11 7.62 6.31
C GLN A 96 -10.01 8.43 7.61
N GLN A 97 -10.98 9.30 7.85
CA GLN A 97 -11.06 10.14 9.07
C GLN A 97 -10.93 9.32 10.37
N GLN A 98 -11.44 8.09 10.40
CA GLN A 98 -11.35 7.23 11.58
C GLN A 98 -9.92 6.78 11.88
N CYS A 99 -9.14 6.47 10.82
CA CYS A 99 -7.73 6.13 10.95
C CYS A 99 -6.94 7.36 11.41
N VAL A 100 -7.17 8.52 10.80
CA VAL A 100 -6.56 9.79 11.20
C VAL A 100 -6.80 10.10 12.68
N TYR A 101 -8.06 10.00 13.15
CA TYR A 101 -8.39 10.20 14.56
C TYR A 101 -7.65 9.24 15.49
N LYS A 102 -7.57 7.95 15.10
CA LYS A 102 -6.88 6.92 15.86
C LYS A 102 -5.38 7.20 15.97
N ILE A 103 -4.76 7.56 14.83
CA ILE A 103 -3.34 7.88 14.76
C ILE A 103 -3.00 9.09 15.65
N HIS A 104 -3.78 10.17 15.59
CA HIS A 104 -3.59 11.32 16.47
C HIS A 104 -3.58 10.94 17.96
N LYS A 105 -4.43 9.97 18.34
CA LYS A 105 -4.50 9.51 19.71
C LYS A 105 -3.34 8.61 20.12
N GLN A 106 -2.90 7.74 19.21
CA GLN A 106 -1.94 6.68 19.52
C GLN A 106 -0.48 7.11 19.28
N LEU A 107 -0.26 8.03 18.36
CA LEU A 107 1.07 8.46 17.93
C LEU A 107 1.18 10.01 18.01
N PRO A 108 1.13 10.61 19.20
CA PRO A 108 1.16 12.06 19.37
C PRO A 108 2.49 12.71 18.94
N GLN A 109 3.53 11.91 18.74
CA GLN A 109 4.84 12.35 18.29
C GLN A 109 4.94 12.58 16.78
N ILE A 110 3.93 12.18 15.99
CA ILE A 110 3.89 12.50 14.56
C ILE A 110 3.71 13.99 14.38
N LYS A 111 4.48 14.60 13.49
CA LYS A 111 4.45 16.03 13.23
C LYS A 111 3.09 16.49 12.69
N ALA A 112 2.55 15.76 11.71
CA ALA A 112 1.21 15.99 11.17
C ALA A 112 0.64 14.72 10.52
N ILE A 113 -0.71 14.63 10.52
CA ILE A 113 -1.45 13.69 9.70
C ILE A 113 -2.59 14.41 8.99
N HIS A 114 -2.63 14.29 7.67
CA HIS A 114 -3.58 14.98 6.80
C HIS A 114 -4.68 14.02 6.35
N CYS A 115 -5.95 14.38 6.63
CA CYS A 115 -7.11 13.60 6.20
C CYS A 115 -7.51 13.97 4.79
N GLN A 116 -6.87 13.37 3.79
CA GLN A 116 -7.14 13.64 2.38
C GLN A 116 -6.64 12.52 1.47
N SER A 117 -7.00 12.61 0.19
CA SER A 117 -6.44 11.73 -0.85
C SER A 117 -4.99 12.13 -1.16
N PHE A 118 -4.11 11.15 -1.26
CA PHE A 118 -2.74 11.38 -1.74
C PHE A 118 -2.67 11.78 -3.23
N LEU A 119 -3.79 11.75 -3.96
CA LEU A 119 -3.88 12.29 -5.32
C LEU A 119 -4.10 13.81 -5.36
N ASN A 120 -4.37 14.43 -4.22
CA ASN A 120 -4.65 15.86 -4.10
C ASN A 120 -3.62 16.57 -3.22
N LEU A 121 -2.39 16.09 -3.20
CA LEU A 121 -1.30 16.73 -2.46
C LEU A 121 -0.97 18.07 -3.14
N ASN A 122 -0.95 19.12 -2.35
CA ASN A 122 -0.51 20.43 -2.79
C ASN A 122 0.73 20.83 -1.99
N ALA A 123 1.77 21.29 -2.66
CA ALA A 123 2.98 21.75 -2.01
C ALA A 123 2.74 22.84 -0.95
N LEU A 124 1.64 23.61 -1.07
CA LEU A 124 1.22 24.60 -0.06
C LEU A 124 0.71 23.99 1.26
N LEU A 125 0.37 22.68 1.28
CA LEU A 125 0.00 21.98 2.51
C LEU A 125 1.19 21.68 3.42
N PHE A 126 2.38 21.65 2.86
CA PHE A 126 3.60 21.29 3.55
C PHE A 126 4.51 22.52 3.66
N THR A 127 5.13 22.69 4.82
CA THR A 127 6.06 23.82 5.07
C THR A 127 7.36 23.68 4.27
N GLN A 128 7.75 22.43 3.96
CA GLN A 128 8.96 22.09 3.22
C GLN A 128 8.73 20.78 2.44
N PRO A 129 9.44 20.53 1.35
CA PRO A 129 9.39 19.25 0.65
C PRO A 129 10.04 18.13 1.48
N PHE A 130 9.86 16.89 1.04
CA PHE A 130 10.27 15.67 1.75
C PHE A 130 11.52 15.05 1.14
N ASP A 131 12.36 14.44 1.98
CA ASP A 131 13.52 13.67 1.55
C ASP A 131 13.10 12.26 1.09
N VAL A 132 12.06 11.72 1.74
CA VAL A 132 11.51 10.41 1.40
C VAL A 132 9.99 10.46 1.40
N VAL A 133 9.38 9.91 0.34
CA VAL A 133 7.94 9.62 0.29
C VAL A 133 7.75 8.13 0.12
N LEU A 134 6.94 7.52 1.00
CA LEU A 134 6.62 6.10 1.02
C LEU A 134 5.12 5.88 0.77
N CYS A 135 4.77 4.83 0.01
CA CYS A 135 3.38 4.41 -0.17
C CYS A 135 3.31 2.87 -0.16
N ILE A 136 2.98 2.30 0.99
CA ILE A 136 2.94 0.85 1.18
C ILE A 136 1.57 0.31 0.76
N ASP A 137 1.56 -0.57 -0.26
CA ASP A 137 0.37 -1.35 -0.66
C ASP A 137 -0.90 -0.52 -0.95
N ALA A 138 -0.74 0.72 -1.45
CA ALA A 138 -1.87 1.63 -1.69
C ALA A 138 -1.86 2.33 -3.06
N ALA A 139 -0.71 2.54 -3.72
CA ALA A 139 -0.63 3.33 -4.95
C ALA A 139 -1.42 2.72 -6.12
N TYR A 140 -1.57 1.41 -6.19
CA TYR A 140 -2.28 0.70 -7.27
C TYR A 140 -3.80 0.94 -7.31
N HIS A 141 -4.37 1.58 -6.28
CA HIS A 141 -5.76 2.03 -6.31
C HIS A 141 -5.97 3.31 -7.15
N SER A 142 -4.90 3.82 -7.76
CA SER A 142 -4.91 5.04 -8.57
C SER A 142 -4.19 4.84 -9.91
N ASP A 143 -4.41 5.78 -10.82
CA ASP A 143 -3.57 5.90 -12.02
C ASP A 143 -2.17 6.36 -11.64
N LEU A 144 -1.14 5.72 -12.20
CA LEU A 144 0.27 6.00 -11.86
C LEU A 144 0.67 7.45 -12.20
N ASN A 145 0.21 7.99 -13.33
CA ASN A 145 0.56 9.39 -13.68
C ASN A 145 -0.11 10.39 -12.74
N LEU A 146 -1.36 10.13 -12.32
CA LEU A 146 -2.04 10.97 -11.32
C LEU A 146 -1.32 10.90 -9.97
N PHE A 147 -0.87 9.72 -9.56
CA PHE A 147 -0.06 9.54 -8.36
C PHE A 147 1.25 10.32 -8.45
N LEU A 148 2.01 10.16 -9.53
CA LEU A 148 3.30 10.85 -9.72
C LEU A 148 3.14 12.37 -9.82
N ASN A 149 2.10 12.86 -10.51
CA ASN A 149 1.78 14.29 -10.59
C ASN A 149 1.53 14.92 -9.22
N SER A 150 0.97 14.17 -8.28
CA SER A 150 0.71 14.63 -6.93
C SER A 150 1.95 14.54 -6.03
N VAL A 151 2.74 13.48 -6.17
CA VAL A 151 3.81 13.15 -5.22
C VAL A 151 5.15 13.79 -5.58
N VAL A 152 5.52 13.81 -6.87
CA VAL A 152 6.85 14.30 -7.27
C VAL A 152 7.08 15.79 -6.94
N PRO A 153 6.08 16.69 -7.06
CA PRO A 153 6.27 18.10 -6.70
C PRO A 153 6.65 18.34 -5.24
N ILE A 154 6.26 17.45 -4.33
CA ILE A 154 6.52 17.58 -2.89
C ILE A 154 7.82 16.91 -2.43
N LEU A 155 8.56 16.25 -3.32
CA LEU A 155 9.89 15.71 -3.03
C LEU A 155 10.97 16.80 -3.18
N ASN A 156 11.98 16.75 -2.33
CA ASN A 156 13.23 17.50 -2.49
C ASN A 156 13.94 17.09 -3.80
N SER A 157 14.83 17.94 -4.33
CA SER A 157 15.86 17.50 -5.27
C SER A 157 16.69 16.40 -4.59
N LYS A 158 16.93 15.30 -5.31
CA LYS A 158 17.49 14.04 -4.76
C LYS A 158 16.61 13.34 -3.71
N GLY A 159 15.38 13.79 -3.52
CA GLY A 159 14.39 13.08 -2.71
C GLY A 159 14.04 11.71 -3.31
N ARG A 160 13.73 10.76 -2.46
CA ARG A 160 13.54 9.35 -2.79
C ARG A 160 12.06 8.96 -2.66
N LEU A 161 11.55 8.32 -3.70
CA LEU A 161 10.19 7.80 -3.73
C LEU A 161 10.22 6.27 -3.66
N GLY A 162 9.47 5.69 -2.71
CA GLY A 162 9.27 4.26 -2.61
C GLY A 162 7.79 3.90 -2.56
N PHE A 163 7.35 2.94 -3.39
CA PHE A 163 5.96 2.51 -3.37
C PHE A 163 5.75 1.11 -3.93
N HIS A 164 4.64 0.50 -3.54
CA HIS A 164 4.17 -0.75 -4.14
C HIS A 164 3.05 -0.48 -5.13
N THR A 165 3.07 -1.19 -6.26
CA THR A 165 2.00 -1.10 -7.26
C THR A 165 1.79 -2.44 -7.98
N LEU A 166 0.71 -2.50 -8.75
CA LEU A 166 0.46 -3.62 -9.66
C LEU A 166 0.90 -3.25 -11.07
N MET A 167 1.47 -4.21 -11.78
CA MET A 167 2.02 -4.08 -13.13
C MET A 167 1.43 -5.14 -14.04
N LEU A 168 1.21 -4.81 -15.31
CA LEU A 168 0.94 -5.81 -16.35
C LEU A 168 2.25 -6.44 -16.80
N SER A 169 2.24 -7.76 -16.99
CA SER A 169 3.28 -8.43 -17.77
C SER A 169 3.20 -7.98 -19.23
N ASP A 170 4.26 -8.23 -20.00
CA ASP A 170 4.31 -7.89 -21.43
C ASP A 170 3.39 -8.76 -22.31
N THR A 171 2.57 -9.61 -21.68
CA THR A 171 1.63 -10.50 -22.39
C THR A 171 0.48 -9.70 -22.99
N VAL A 172 0.30 -9.81 -24.29
CA VAL A 172 -0.84 -9.17 -24.99
C VAL A 172 -2.15 -9.87 -24.62
N LEU A 173 -3.04 -9.17 -23.94
CA LEU A 173 -4.34 -9.69 -23.57
C LEU A 173 -5.33 -9.67 -24.74
N ASN A 174 -5.97 -10.80 -25.01
CA ASN A 174 -7.10 -10.87 -25.92
C ASN A 174 -8.37 -10.28 -25.25
N SER A 175 -9.45 -10.09 -26.05
CA SER A 175 -10.69 -9.45 -25.57
C SER A 175 -11.36 -10.20 -24.39
N LYS A 176 -11.32 -11.55 -24.40
CA LYS A 176 -11.86 -12.37 -23.32
C LYS A 176 -11.05 -12.22 -22.03
N GLN A 177 -9.72 -12.19 -22.15
CA GLN A 177 -8.82 -11.96 -21.02
C GLN A 177 -9.01 -10.55 -20.44
N LYS A 178 -9.07 -9.51 -21.28
CA LYS A 178 -9.34 -8.13 -20.83
C LYS A 178 -10.63 -8.04 -20.02
N MET A 179 -11.70 -8.66 -20.49
CA MET A 179 -12.98 -8.69 -19.76
C MET A 179 -12.85 -9.43 -18.43
N LYS A 180 -12.21 -10.61 -18.42
CA LYS A 180 -11.95 -11.40 -17.19
C LYS A 180 -11.17 -10.58 -16.16
N TYR A 181 -10.03 -9.99 -16.55
CA TYR A 181 -9.19 -9.20 -15.64
C TYR A 181 -9.85 -7.93 -15.16
N LYS A 182 -10.64 -7.26 -16.00
CA LYS A 182 -11.47 -6.12 -15.58
C LYS A 182 -12.38 -6.48 -14.40
N TRP A 183 -13.02 -7.65 -14.42
CA TRP A 183 -13.88 -8.11 -13.33
C TRP A 183 -13.09 -8.54 -12.10
N LEU A 184 -11.97 -9.26 -12.28
CA LEU A 184 -11.11 -9.71 -11.19
C LEU A 184 -10.54 -8.53 -10.40
N LEU A 185 -9.94 -7.57 -11.10
CA LEU A 185 -9.29 -6.40 -10.51
C LEU A 185 -10.28 -5.43 -9.89
N LYS A 186 -11.50 -5.33 -10.44
CA LYS A 186 -12.57 -4.54 -9.83
C LYS A 186 -12.91 -5.01 -8.40
N ALA A 187 -12.72 -6.29 -8.09
CA ALA A 187 -12.89 -6.82 -6.74
C ALA A 187 -11.83 -6.27 -5.76
N ALA A 188 -10.67 -5.86 -6.25
CA ALA A 188 -9.60 -5.22 -5.49
C ALA A 188 -9.56 -3.68 -5.65
N ASP A 189 -10.59 -3.08 -6.24
CA ASP A 189 -10.65 -1.64 -6.56
C ASP A 189 -9.50 -1.14 -7.44
N VAL A 190 -9.13 -1.97 -8.41
CA VAL A 190 -8.08 -1.67 -9.39
C VAL A 190 -8.71 -1.61 -10.78
N ASP A 191 -8.41 -0.56 -11.53
CA ASP A 191 -8.80 -0.50 -12.95
C ASP A 191 -7.70 -1.13 -13.82
N LEU A 192 -8.07 -2.15 -14.60
CA LEU A 192 -7.16 -2.78 -15.55
C LEU A 192 -6.52 -1.76 -16.52
N LYS A 193 -7.21 -0.67 -16.82
CA LYS A 193 -6.73 0.37 -17.74
C LYS A 193 -5.62 1.23 -17.16
N SER A 194 -5.54 1.33 -15.82
CA SER A 194 -4.49 2.07 -15.12
C SER A 194 -3.21 1.27 -14.95
N LEU A 195 -3.25 -0.05 -15.17
CA LEU A 195 -2.06 -0.88 -15.06
C LEU A 195 -1.16 -0.72 -16.28
N MET A 196 0.12 -0.55 -16.04
CA MET A 196 1.17 -0.34 -17.03
C MET A 196 2.14 -1.52 -17.08
N THR A 197 2.79 -1.72 -18.21
CA THR A 197 3.93 -2.65 -18.36
C THR A 197 5.22 -2.01 -17.79
N THR A 198 6.27 -2.80 -17.63
CA THR A 198 7.59 -2.31 -17.17
C THR A 198 8.08 -1.11 -17.99
N THR A 199 7.99 -1.21 -19.32
CA THR A 199 8.42 -0.11 -20.21
C THR A 199 7.62 1.15 -19.99
N GLN A 200 6.30 1.04 -19.85
CA GLN A 200 5.41 2.18 -19.63
C GLN A 200 5.65 2.82 -18.24
N ILE A 201 5.87 2.00 -17.20
CA ILE A 201 6.20 2.48 -15.85
C ILE A 201 7.52 3.27 -15.88
N ASN A 202 8.57 2.70 -16.44
CA ASN A 202 9.87 3.38 -16.54
C ASN A 202 9.77 4.72 -17.30
N HIS A 203 9.03 4.73 -18.40
CA HIS A 203 8.79 5.96 -19.16
C HIS A 203 8.02 7.01 -18.35
N ALA A 204 6.96 6.62 -17.64
CA ALA A 204 6.19 7.52 -16.79
C ALA A 204 7.06 8.11 -15.67
N LEU A 205 7.88 7.30 -14.98
CA LEU A 205 8.79 7.77 -13.94
C LEU A 205 9.80 8.80 -14.50
N GLN A 206 10.43 8.49 -15.64
CA GLN A 206 11.39 9.39 -16.29
C GLN A 206 10.74 10.71 -16.74
N GLN A 207 9.51 10.66 -17.29
CA GLN A 207 8.77 11.88 -17.67
C GLN A 207 8.48 12.80 -16.47
N HIS A 208 8.40 12.24 -15.26
CA HIS A 208 8.24 13.01 -14.03
C HIS A 208 9.56 13.41 -13.37
N GLY A 209 10.71 13.27 -14.05
CA GLY A 209 12.02 13.65 -13.51
C GLY A 209 12.50 12.70 -12.41
N LEU A 210 12.18 11.40 -12.50
CA LEU A 210 12.68 10.38 -11.61
C LEU A 210 13.75 9.54 -12.30
N GLU A 211 14.87 9.34 -11.62
CA GLU A 211 16.03 8.57 -12.05
C GLU A 211 16.32 7.41 -11.07
N GLN A 212 17.39 6.66 -11.33
CA GLN A 212 17.84 5.55 -10.49
C GLN A 212 16.70 4.59 -10.14
N ILE A 213 15.85 4.32 -11.15
CA ILE A 213 14.65 3.51 -10.98
C ILE A 213 15.05 2.06 -10.72
N ALA A 214 14.64 1.53 -9.57
CA ALA A 214 14.71 0.11 -9.27
C ALA A 214 13.30 -0.47 -9.18
N LEU A 215 13.07 -1.58 -9.88
CA LEU A 215 11.82 -2.32 -9.91
C LEU A 215 12.09 -3.76 -9.48
N GLU A 216 11.40 -4.22 -8.44
CA GLU A 216 11.49 -5.57 -7.92
C GLU A 216 10.12 -6.27 -7.99
N ASP A 217 10.06 -7.48 -8.58
CA ASP A 217 8.86 -8.32 -8.61
C ASP A 217 8.73 -9.08 -7.29
N LEU A 218 7.77 -8.71 -6.47
CA LEU A 218 7.46 -9.34 -5.19
C LEU A 218 6.26 -10.30 -5.28
N SER A 219 5.78 -10.63 -6.47
CA SER A 219 4.56 -11.43 -6.66
C SER A 219 4.58 -12.75 -5.91
N THR A 220 5.72 -13.45 -5.86
CA THR A 220 5.86 -14.72 -5.14
C THR A 220 5.69 -14.50 -3.63
N ALA A 221 6.45 -13.58 -3.06
CA ALA A 221 6.43 -13.35 -1.63
C ALA A 221 5.12 -12.69 -1.16
N VAL A 222 4.52 -11.81 -1.97
CA VAL A 222 3.30 -11.09 -1.58
C VAL A 222 2.04 -11.84 -1.99
N LEU A 223 1.84 -12.12 -3.29
CA LEU A 223 0.58 -12.69 -3.76
C LEU A 223 0.44 -14.17 -3.38
N ALA A 224 1.44 -15.00 -3.71
CA ALA A 224 1.40 -16.41 -3.36
C ALA A 224 1.54 -16.60 -1.84
N GLY A 225 2.44 -15.87 -1.19
CA GLY A 225 2.67 -15.96 0.25
C GLY A 225 1.42 -15.63 1.06
N PHE A 226 0.74 -14.50 0.77
CA PHE A 226 -0.52 -14.17 1.44
C PHE A 226 -1.60 -15.24 1.22
N SER A 227 -1.74 -15.71 -0.01
CA SER A 227 -2.70 -16.76 -0.34
C SER A 227 -2.44 -18.05 0.44
N GLN A 228 -1.19 -18.50 0.51
CA GLN A 228 -0.78 -19.69 1.26
C GLN A 228 -1.03 -19.51 2.76
N TYR A 229 -0.67 -18.36 3.33
CA TYR A 229 -0.93 -18.05 4.73
C TYR A 229 -2.42 -18.16 5.07
N ILE A 230 -3.30 -17.58 4.26
CA ILE A 230 -4.74 -17.67 4.48
C ILE A 230 -5.24 -19.11 4.35
N ALA A 231 -4.73 -19.88 3.39
CA ALA A 231 -5.13 -21.29 3.21
C ALA A 231 -4.82 -22.16 4.44
N THR A 232 -3.74 -21.86 5.18
CA THR A 232 -3.39 -22.58 6.41
C THR A 232 -4.28 -22.21 7.60
N ARG A 233 -4.89 -21.01 7.61
CA ARG A 233 -5.68 -20.47 8.74
C ARG A 233 -7.18 -20.72 8.66
N VAL A 234 -7.72 -21.04 7.51
CA VAL A 234 -9.18 -21.15 7.24
C VAL A 234 -9.91 -22.22 8.07
N LYS A 235 -9.22 -22.99 8.90
CA LYS A 235 -9.85 -24.05 9.76
C LYS A 235 -10.43 -23.54 11.08
N THR A 236 -10.32 -22.28 11.44
CA THR A 236 -10.82 -21.73 12.71
C THR A 236 -12.08 -20.90 12.54
N GLU A 237 -13.18 -21.48 12.94
CA GLU A 237 -14.47 -21.04 13.45
C GLU A 237 -15.00 -19.60 13.18
N ARG A 238 -16.28 -19.57 12.68
CA ARG A 238 -17.24 -18.47 12.57
C ARG A 238 -17.05 -17.53 11.38
N GLY A 239 -17.62 -17.97 10.22
CA GLY A 239 -17.71 -17.18 9.02
C GLY A 239 -18.57 -15.93 9.15
N GLY A 240 -17.93 -14.75 9.06
CA GLY A 240 -18.59 -13.46 8.85
C GLY A 240 -18.19 -12.87 7.50
N LEU A 241 -18.77 -11.71 7.14
CA LEU A 241 -18.49 -11.00 5.91
C LEU A 241 -16.99 -10.67 5.74
N ASP A 242 -16.29 -10.39 6.84
CA ASP A 242 -14.86 -10.03 6.78
C ASP A 242 -13.97 -11.26 6.51
N GLN A 243 -14.33 -12.44 7.02
CA GLN A 243 -13.66 -13.69 6.64
C GLN A 243 -13.84 -14.00 5.15
N LEU A 244 -15.05 -13.77 4.61
CA LEU A 244 -15.31 -13.95 3.18
C LEU A 244 -14.44 -13.01 2.34
N LYS A 245 -14.32 -11.74 2.74
CA LYS A 245 -13.43 -10.77 2.06
C LYS A 245 -11.98 -11.23 2.05
N ILE A 246 -11.45 -11.66 3.20
CA ILE A 246 -10.09 -12.17 3.34
C ILE A 246 -9.87 -13.38 2.40
N GLN A 247 -10.79 -14.34 2.39
CA GLN A 247 -10.73 -15.50 1.50
C GLN A 247 -10.80 -15.12 0.02
N MET A 248 -11.66 -14.15 -0.33
CA MET A 248 -11.76 -13.65 -1.72
C MET A 248 -10.47 -12.95 -2.14
N THR A 249 -9.87 -12.14 -1.26
CA THR A 249 -8.57 -11.50 -1.50
C THR A 249 -7.48 -12.55 -1.71
N ALA A 250 -7.40 -13.56 -0.85
CA ALA A 250 -6.43 -14.63 -0.97
C ALA A 250 -6.57 -15.41 -2.29
N LYS A 251 -7.82 -15.75 -2.68
CA LYS A 251 -8.09 -16.41 -3.98
C LYS A 251 -7.72 -15.52 -5.17
N LEU A 252 -7.96 -14.22 -5.06
CA LEU A 252 -7.53 -13.27 -6.09
C LEU A 252 -6.01 -13.25 -6.20
N CYS A 253 -5.30 -13.11 -5.08
CA CYS A 253 -3.83 -13.12 -5.03
C CYS A 253 -3.26 -14.39 -5.65
N GLN A 254 -3.77 -15.57 -5.27
CA GLN A 254 -3.36 -16.86 -5.85
C GLN A 254 -3.51 -16.85 -7.36
N ARG A 255 -4.68 -16.42 -7.85
CA ARG A 255 -4.97 -16.41 -9.29
C ARG A 255 -4.09 -15.44 -10.06
N LEU A 256 -3.86 -14.24 -9.53
CA LEU A 256 -2.97 -13.25 -10.15
C LEU A 256 -1.55 -13.81 -10.26
N PHE A 257 -1.07 -14.47 -9.20
CA PHE A 257 0.24 -15.12 -9.19
C PHE A 257 0.34 -16.25 -10.21
N GLU A 258 -0.59 -17.21 -10.19
CA GLU A 258 -0.59 -18.39 -11.07
C GLU A 258 -0.68 -18.03 -12.56
N GLU A 259 -1.52 -17.05 -12.90
CA GLU A 259 -1.69 -16.60 -14.28
C GLU A 259 -0.56 -15.67 -14.75
N GLY A 260 0.17 -15.02 -13.83
CA GLY A 260 1.36 -14.21 -14.09
C GLY A 260 1.15 -13.00 -15.00
N ILE A 261 -0.09 -12.59 -15.24
CA ILE A 261 -0.45 -11.45 -16.11
C ILE A 261 -0.36 -10.13 -15.34
N VAL A 262 -0.74 -10.15 -14.07
CA VAL A 262 -0.61 -9.02 -13.16
C VAL A 262 0.44 -9.38 -12.11
N ARG A 263 1.40 -8.50 -11.91
CA ARG A 263 2.52 -8.65 -10.99
C ARG A 263 2.40 -7.64 -9.86
N TYR A 264 2.83 -8.01 -8.68
CA TYR A 264 2.99 -7.10 -7.54
C TYR A 264 4.45 -6.66 -7.48
N ILE A 265 4.69 -5.37 -7.61
CA ILE A 265 6.04 -4.83 -7.70
C ILE A 265 6.31 -3.79 -6.62
N GLN A 266 7.54 -3.74 -6.17
CA GLN A 266 8.13 -2.66 -5.41
C GLN A 266 8.93 -1.75 -6.34
N LEU A 267 8.75 -0.46 -6.16
CA LEU A 267 9.46 0.57 -6.92
C LEU A 267 10.19 1.52 -5.98
N SER A 268 11.42 1.86 -6.34
CA SER A 268 12.13 3.00 -5.77
C SER A 268 12.73 3.85 -6.88
N ALA A 269 12.77 5.16 -6.69
CA ALA A 269 13.35 6.12 -7.62
C ALA A 269 13.81 7.39 -6.89
N VAL A 270 14.69 8.16 -7.53
CA VAL A 270 15.25 9.41 -7.01
C VAL A 270 14.83 10.56 -7.90
N LYS A 271 14.36 11.68 -7.32
CA LYS A 271 14.05 12.90 -8.07
C LYS A 271 15.33 13.60 -8.51
N THR A 272 15.38 14.01 -9.78
CA THR A 272 16.50 14.77 -10.38
C THR A 272 16.74 16.11 -9.71
#